data_3cb578db4d76a207e7d152642c65cd2a
#
_entry.id   3cb578db4d76a207e7d152642c65cd2a
#
_cell.length_a   1.000
_cell.length_b   1.000
_cell.length_c   1.000
_cell.angle_alpha   90.00
_cell.angle_beta   90.00
_cell.angle_gamma   90.00
#
_symmetry.space_group_name_H-M   'P 1'
#
loop_
_entity.id
_entity.type
_entity.pdbx_description
1 polymer ?
#
loop_
_entity_poly.entity_id
_entity_poly.type
_entity_poly.pdbx_seq_one_letter_code
_entity_poly.pdbx_strand_id
1 'polypeptide(L)'
;MKMLKKLLIVTSLSLSLFGFNSQTNAATTTHLVQSGETFWKIANKYGVSVNNLKKINNKSSDLLFAGEELVIPNTTISEADKELMARLVSAEAKGEPYAGKVAVATVILNRVDSASFPNTVKGVIYQKVSGYYAFTPVQNGAINQPADELSKKAVEEALAFRGQGKGSLYFYNPKTATSNWILSRDVTVTIGNHKFAK
;
A
#
# COMPACT_ATOMS: atom_id res chain seq x y z
N MET A 1 86.18 -16.41 7.57
CA MET A 1 84.82 -16.86 7.81
C MET A 1 83.91 -15.63 7.65
N LYS A 2 83.21 -15.55 6.52
CA LYS A 2 82.29 -14.40 6.21
C LYS A 2 80.88 -14.81 6.53
N MET A 3 80.23 -14.16 7.54
CA MET A 3 78.85 -14.34 7.86
C MET A 3 78.00 -13.53 6.88
N LEU A 4 77.17 -14.26 6.12
CA LEU A 4 76.22 -13.68 5.19
C LEU A 4 74.94 -13.28 5.96
N LYS A 5 74.65 -11.98 6.12
CA LYS A 5 73.39 -11.46 6.71
C LYS A 5 72.31 -11.59 5.64
N LYS A 6 71.33 -12.44 5.86
CA LYS A 6 70.09 -12.50 5.04
C LYS A 6 69.18 -11.33 5.42
N LEU A 7 68.96 -10.44 4.49
CA LEU A 7 67.97 -9.35 4.58
C LEU A 7 66.58 -9.89 4.17
N LEU A 8 65.70 -10.00 5.14
CA LEU A 8 64.30 -10.35 4.90
C LEU A 8 63.56 -9.06 4.50
N ILE A 9 63.14 -8.97 3.24
CA ILE A 9 62.26 -7.93 2.75
C ILE A 9 60.84 -8.39 2.99
N VAL A 10 60.14 -7.78 3.97
CA VAL A 10 58.72 -7.98 4.20
C VAL A 10 57.99 -6.97 3.31
N THR A 11 57.48 -7.42 2.18
CA THR A 11 56.56 -6.64 1.35
C THR A 11 55.17 -6.72 1.95
N SER A 12 54.72 -5.66 2.64
CA SER A 12 53.37 -5.48 3.08
C SER A 12 52.46 -5.13 1.87
N LEU A 13 51.66 -6.14 1.43
CA LEU A 13 50.62 -5.97 0.43
C LEU A 13 49.43 -5.32 1.09
N SER A 14 49.33 -3.97 0.99
CA SER A 14 48.16 -3.22 1.40
C SER A 14 47.05 -3.43 0.39
N LEU A 15 46.09 -4.32 0.73
CA LEU A 15 44.87 -4.57 -0.02
C LEU A 15 43.90 -3.40 0.27
N SER A 16 43.92 -2.37 -0.58
CA SER A 16 42.93 -1.30 -0.57
C SER A 16 41.57 -1.85 -1.05
N LEU A 17 40.68 -2.15 -0.11
CA LEU A 17 39.26 -2.42 -0.36
C LEU A 17 38.61 -1.13 -0.88
N PHE A 18 38.60 -0.95 -2.18
CA PHE A 18 37.68 0.00 -2.81
C PHE A 18 36.26 -0.57 -2.67
N GLY A 19 35.54 -0.10 -1.66
CA GLY A 19 34.11 -0.32 -1.54
C GLY A 19 33.40 0.30 -2.75
N PHE A 20 33.01 -0.53 -3.72
CA PHE A 20 32.07 -0.12 -4.75
C PHE A 20 30.71 0.09 -4.07
N ASN A 21 30.40 1.33 -3.70
CA ASN A 21 29.04 1.74 -3.42
C ASN A 21 28.27 1.67 -4.74
N SER A 22 27.75 0.51 -5.09
CA SER A 22 26.74 0.38 -6.14
C SER A 22 25.46 1.04 -5.61
N GLN A 23 25.32 2.34 -5.85
CA GLN A 23 23.98 2.95 -5.82
C GLN A 23 23.19 2.26 -6.93
N THR A 24 22.35 1.31 -6.57
CA THR A 24 21.28 0.81 -7.44
C THR A 24 20.32 1.97 -7.65
N ASN A 25 20.51 2.74 -8.71
CA ASN A 25 19.48 3.62 -9.22
C ASN A 25 18.31 2.72 -9.60
N ALA A 26 17.25 2.71 -8.77
CA ALA A 26 16.02 2.07 -9.18
C ALA A 26 15.61 2.69 -10.51
N ALA A 27 15.49 1.85 -11.56
CA ALA A 27 15.10 2.32 -12.87
C ALA A 27 13.78 3.09 -12.75
N THR A 28 13.78 4.35 -13.17
CA THR A 28 12.57 5.17 -13.16
C THR A 28 11.61 4.59 -14.19
N THR A 29 10.48 4.05 -13.74
CA THR A 29 9.42 3.57 -14.64
C THR A 29 8.72 4.77 -15.25
N THR A 30 8.59 4.82 -16.58
CA THR A 30 7.81 5.83 -17.27
C THR A 30 6.63 5.21 -18.03
N HIS A 31 5.63 6.02 -18.35
CA HIS A 31 4.44 5.65 -19.11
C HIS A 31 4.17 6.68 -20.18
N LEU A 32 4.09 6.23 -21.44
CA LEU A 32 3.67 7.07 -22.55
C LEU A 32 2.14 7.07 -22.65
N VAL A 33 1.54 8.24 -22.39
CA VAL A 33 0.08 8.41 -22.36
C VAL A 33 -0.53 8.07 -23.72
N GLN A 34 -1.51 7.17 -23.73
CA GLN A 34 -2.28 6.79 -24.91
C GLN A 34 -3.55 7.64 -25.01
N SER A 35 -4.11 7.73 -26.23
CA SER A 35 -5.38 8.42 -26.43
C SER A 35 -6.50 7.85 -25.55
N GLY A 36 -7.22 8.72 -24.83
CA GLY A 36 -8.32 8.34 -23.94
C GLY A 36 -7.89 7.78 -22.58
N GLU A 37 -6.59 7.81 -22.25
CA GLU A 37 -6.14 7.56 -20.87
C GLU A 37 -6.40 8.75 -19.95
N THR A 38 -6.52 8.47 -18.67
CA THR A 38 -6.68 9.46 -17.60
C THR A 38 -5.69 9.15 -16.48
N PHE A 39 -5.39 10.12 -15.62
CA PHE A 39 -4.58 9.87 -14.42
C PHE A 39 -5.11 8.69 -13.60
N TRP A 40 -6.44 8.55 -13.49
CA TRP A 40 -7.05 7.43 -12.78
C TRP A 40 -6.73 6.08 -13.44
N LYS A 41 -6.90 5.95 -14.75
CA LYS A 41 -6.59 4.70 -15.48
C LYS A 41 -5.13 4.31 -15.32
N ILE A 42 -4.22 5.29 -15.44
CA ILE A 42 -2.77 5.07 -15.32
C ILE A 42 -2.43 4.72 -13.87
N ALA A 43 -2.93 5.48 -12.89
CA ALA A 43 -2.70 5.21 -11.48
C ALA A 43 -3.18 3.80 -11.07
N ASN A 44 -4.37 3.41 -11.53
CA ASN A 44 -4.93 2.09 -11.30
C ASN A 44 -4.05 0.98 -11.92
N LYS A 45 -3.60 1.16 -13.17
CA LYS A 45 -2.72 0.22 -13.88
C LYS A 45 -1.41 -0.05 -13.12
N TYR A 46 -0.83 0.99 -12.51
CA TYR A 46 0.45 0.88 -11.80
C TYR A 46 0.31 0.72 -10.26
N GLY A 47 -0.91 0.70 -9.73
CA GLY A 47 -1.16 0.58 -8.29
C GLY A 47 -0.59 1.73 -7.47
N VAL A 48 -0.65 2.94 -8.00
CA VAL A 48 -0.17 4.18 -7.37
C VAL A 48 -1.32 5.16 -7.15
N SER A 49 -1.18 6.14 -6.24
CA SER A 49 -2.25 7.12 -6.08
C SER A 49 -2.22 8.18 -7.20
N VAL A 50 -3.41 8.61 -7.66
CA VAL A 50 -3.57 9.71 -8.61
C VAL A 50 -2.87 10.97 -8.11
N ASN A 51 -3.02 11.29 -6.82
CA ASN A 51 -2.38 12.47 -6.22
C ASN A 51 -0.86 12.41 -6.32
N ASN A 52 -0.27 11.24 -6.03
CA ASN A 52 1.19 11.07 -6.10
C ASN A 52 1.69 11.08 -7.54
N LEU A 53 0.96 10.43 -8.46
CA LEU A 53 1.26 10.45 -9.89
C LEU A 53 1.25 11.89 -10.45
N LYS A 54 0.23 12.69 -10.13
CA LYS A 54 0.17 14.09 -10.51
C LYS A 54 1.32 14.91 -9.91
N LYS A 55 1.58 14.73 -8.60
CA LYS A 55 2.62 15.46 -7.87
C LYS A 55 4.01 15.26 -8.46
N ILE A 56 4.42 14.02 -8.74
CA ILE A 56 5.76 13.73 -9.26
C ILE A 56 5.96 14.26 -10.68
N ASN A 57 4.85 14.40 -11.44
CA ASN A 57 4.85 14.93 -12.81
C ASN A 57 4.51 16.44 -12.88
N ASN A 58 4.47 17.14 -11.74
CA ASN A 58 4.16 18.57 -11.66
C ASN A 58 2.81 18.95 -12.32
N LYS A 59 1.81 18.06 -12.25
CA LYS A 59 0.47 18.27 -12.82
C LYS A 59 -0.51 18.79 -11.77
N SER A 60 -1.06 19.98 -11.99
CA SER A 60 -2.09 20.59 -11.14
C SER A 60 -3.52 20.32 -11.61
N SER A 61 -3.72 19.99 -12.89
CA SER A 61 -5.03 19.67 -13.49
C SER A 61 -5.12 18.18 -13.85
N ASP A 62 -6.30 17.74 -14.29
CA ASP A 62 -6.52 16.37 -14.78
C ASP A 62 -6.30 16.24 -16.30
N LEU A 63 -5.83 17.32 -16.94
CA LEU A 63 -5.58 17.33 -18.37
C LEU A 63 -4.33 16.50 -18.70
N LEU A 64 -4.49 15.54 -19.62
CA LEU A 64 -3.43 14.73 -20.22
C LEU A 64 -3.54 14.76 -21.73
N PHE A 65 -2.40 14.77 -22.38
CA PHE A 65 -2.33 14.67 -23.84
C PHE A 65 -1.68 13.34 -24.26
N ALA A 66 -2.21 12.71 -25.30
CA ALA A 66 -1.56 11.54 -25.88
C ALA A 66 -0.14 11.89 -26.33
N GLY A 67 0.82 11.01 -26.05
CA GLY A 67 2.24 11.22 -26.31
C GLY A 67 3.00 11.91 -25.16
N GLU A 68 2.35 12.36 -24.10
CA GLU A 68 3.06 12.79 -22.89
C GLU A 68 3.73 11.59 -22.21
N GLU A 69 4.92 11.80 -21.68
CA GLU A 69 5.62 10.82 -20.85
C GLU A 69 5.44 11.16 -19.38
N LEU A 70 4.91 10.22 -18.61
CA LEU A 70 4.74 10.35 -17.16
C LEU A 70 5.72 9.47 -16.41
N VAL A 71 6.38 10.04 -15.42
CA VAL A 71 7.14 9.28 -14.42
C VAL A 71 6.14 8.59 -13.48
N ILE A 72 6.29 7.28 -13.31
CA ILE A 72 5.48 6.49 -12.40
C ILE A 72 6.16 6.45 -11.03
N PRO A 73 5.49 6.91 -9.95
CA PRO A 73 6.07 6.85 -8.62
C PRO A 73 6.26 5.40 -8.16
N ASN A 74 7.32 5.15 -7.41
CA ASN A 74 7.48 3.84 -6.76
C ASN A 74 6.34 3.63 -5.76
N THR A 75 5.72 2.45 -5.82
CA THR A 75 4.73 2.05 -4.82
C THR A 75 5.43 1.50 -3.58
N THR A 76 4.92 1.86 -2.40
CA THR A 76 5.35 1.26 -1.13
C THR A 76 4.53 0.01 -0.77
N ILE A 77 3.50 -0.30 -1.57
CA ILE A 77 2.61 -1.44 -1.39
C ILE A 77 3.03 -2.53 -2.38
N SER A 78 3.54 -3.63 -1.85
CA SER A 78 3.98 -4.77 -2.65
C SER A 78 2.80 -5.57 -3.23
N GLU A 79 3.04 -6.41 -4.23
CA GLU A 79 2.00 -7.33 -4.74
C GLU A 79 1.50 -8.29 -3.65
N ALA A 80 2.39 -8.70 -2.72
CA ALA A 80 2.00 -9.51 -1.57
C ALA A 80 1.07 -8.76 -0.61
N ASP A 81 1.28 -7.44 -0.42
CA ASP A 81 0.39 -6.60 0.36
C ASP A 81 -0.97 -6.41 -0.32
N LYS A 82 -1.00 -6.21 -1.63
CA LYS A 82 -2.24 -6.11 -2.41
C LYS A 82 -3.05 -7.40 -2.30
N GLU A 83 -2.43 -8.55 -2.46
CA GLU A 83 -3.08 -9.85 -2.31
C GLU A 83 -3.61 -10.06 -0.89
N LEU A 84 -2.84 -9.68 0.14
CA LEU A 84 -3.26 -9.75 1.53
C LEU A 84 -4.47 -8.84 1.81
N MET A 85 -4.45 -7.61 1.29
CA MET A 85 -5.58 -6.68 1.36
C MET A 85 -6.81 -7.27 0.66
N ALA A 86 -6.65 -7.82 -0.55
CA ALA A 86 -7.75 -8.38 -1.33
C ALA A 86 -8.41 -9.55 -0.59
N ARG A 87 -7.64 -10.43 0.05
CA ARG A 87 -8.17 -11.52 0.87
C ARG A 87 -8.96 -11.00 2.08
N LEU A 88 -8.46 -9.97 2.75
CA LEU A 88 -9.21 -9.35 3.85
C LEU A 88 -10.50 -8.72 3.35
N VAL A 89 -10.47 -7.94 2.26
CA VAL A 89 -11.65 -7.31 1.65
C VAL A 89 -12.69 -8.36 1.22
N SER A 90 -12.24 -9.48 0.63
CA SER A 90 -13.11 -10.59 0.23
C SER A 90 -13.85 -11.18 1.41
N ALA A 91 -13.20 -11.30 2.57
CA ALA A 91 -13.78 -11.87 3.77
C ALA A 91 -14.68 -10.86 4.53
N GLU A 92 -14.23 -9.60 4.70
CA GLU A 92 -14.95 -8.56 5.46
C GLU A 92 -16.14 -7.99 4.69
N ALA A 93 -16.02 -7.84 3.37
CA ALA A 93 -17.04 -7.24 2.52
C ALA A 93 -17.79 -8.28 1.68
N LYS A 94 -17.94 -9.51 2.20
CA LYS A 94 -18.73 -10.56 1.56
C LYS A 94 -20.20 -10.12 1.49
N GLY A 95 -20.76 -10.10 0.27
CA GLY A 95 -22.14 -9.66 0.05
C GLY A 95 -22.34 -8.13 0.03
N GLU A 96 -21.29 -7.34 0.27
CA GLU A 96 -21.35 -5.89 0.10
C GLU A 96 -21.27 -5.48 -1.38
N PRO A 97 -21.86 -4.33 -1.76
CA PRO A 97 -21.68 -3.78 -3.10
C PRO A 97 -20.20 -3.45 -3.35
N TYR A 98 -19.81 -3.38 -4.62
CA TYR A 98 -18.42 -3.11 -5.02
C TYR A 98 -17.82 -1.86 -4.32
N ALA A 99 -18.59 -0.76 -4.23
CA ALA A 99 -18.18 0.44 -3.50
C ALA A 99 -17.86 0.16 -2.01
N GLY A 100 -18.55 -0.80 -1.38
CA GLY A 100 -18.26 -1.25 -0.01
C GLY A 100 -16.91 -1.96 0.08
N LYS A 101 -16.57 -2.79 -0.92
CA LYS A 101 -15.25 -3.43 -1.01
C LYS A 101 -14.13 -2.39 -1.16
N VAL A 102 -14.30 -1.39 -2.04
CA VAL A 102 -13.37 -0.26 -2.20
C VAL A 102 -13.21 0.50 -0.88
N ALA A 103 -14.30 0.78 -0.18
CA ALA A 103 -14.28 1.52 1.08
C ALA A 103 -13.55 0.74 2.20
N VAL A 104 -13.72 -0.58 2.29
CA VAL A 104 -12.96 -1.43 3.24
C VAL A 104 -11.45 -1.39 2.93
N ALA A 105 -11.06 -1.54 1.65
CA ALA A 105 -9.66 -1.39 1.23
C ALA A 105 -9.10 0.01 1.58
N THR A 106 -9.90 1.06 1.37
CA THR A 106 -9.54 2.43 1.70
C THR A 106 -9.29 2.62 3.21
N VAL A 107 -10.10 1.98 4.09
CA VAL A 107 -9.84 2.02 5.55
C VAL A 107 -8.48 1.42 5.89
N ILE A 108 -8.08 0.31 5.26
CA ILE A 108 -6.75 -0.28 5.50
C ILE A 108 -5.66 0.72 5.14
N LEU A 109 -5.74 1.35 3.97
CA LEU A 109 -4.76 2.35 3.51
C LEU A 109 -4.74 3.59 4.39
N ASN A 110 -5.90 4.11 4.81
CA ASN A 110 -5.99 5.23 5.73
C ASN A 110 -5.35 4.92 7.09
N ARG A 111 -5.48 3.68 7.58
CA ARG A 111 -4.79 3.25 8.80
C ARG A 111 -3.28 3.22 8.61
N VAL A 112 -2.79 2.70 7.48
CA VAL A 112 -1.34 2.71 7.15
C VAL A 112 -0.78 4.14 7.13
N ASP A 113 -1.57 5.10 6.67
CA ASP A 113 -1.19 6.52 6.58
C ASP A 113 -1.38 7.30 7.90
N SER A 114 -2.05 6.71 8.89
CA SER A 114 -2.35 7.34 10.19
C SER A 114 -1.28 7.02 11.23
N ALA A 115 -0.80 8.03 11.94
CA ALA A 115 0.14 7.85 13.04
C ALA A 115 -0.42 7.03 14.22
N SER A 116 -1.75 6.82 14.29
CA SER A 116 -2.41 6.04 15.33
C SER A 116 -2.42 4.53 15.06
N PHE A 117 -1.91 4.08 13.91
CA PHE A 117 -1.92 2.69 13.48
C PHE A 117 -0.53 2.24 13.01
N PRO A 118 -0.29 0.93 12.85
CA PRO A 118 0.93 0.44 12.20
C PRO A 118 1.07 1.00 10.77
N ASN A 119 2.29 1.34 10.38
CA ASN A 119 2.61 1.98 9.10
C ASN A 119 2.81 1.00 7.93
N THR A 120 2.37 -0.24 8.06
CA THR A 120 2.43 -1.27 7.01
C THR A 120 1.09 -1.98 6.87
N VAL A 121 0.77 -2.45 5.67
CA VAL A 121 -0.44 -3.25 5.41
C VAL A 121 -0.52 -4.46 6.32
N LYS A 122 0.56 -5.24 6.40
CA LYS A 122 0.63 -6.41 7.27
C LYS A 122 0.43 -6.04 8.74
N GLY A 123 1.05 -4.95 9.19
CA GLY A 123 0.91 -4.45 10.57
C GLY A 123 -0.54 -4.07 10.90
N VAL A 124 -1.22 -3.36 9.99
CA VAL A 124 -2.64 -2.98 10.15
C VAL A 124 -3.55 -4.22 10.18
N ILE A 125 -3.36 -5.15 9.23
CA ILE A 125 -4.24 -6.33 9.10
C ILE A 125 -4.10 -7.27 10.29
N TYR A 126 -2.89 -7.51 10.77
CA TYR A 126 -2.62 -8.40 11.91
C TYR A 126 -2.56 -7.68 13.26
N GLN A 127 -2.98 -6.40 13.33
CA GLN A 127 -3.02 -5.65 14.57
C GLN A 127 -3.89 -6.35 15.60
N LYS A 128 -3.38 -6.39 16.85
CA LYS A 128 -4.17 -6.81 18.01
C LYS A 128 -4.50 -5.62 18.89
N VAL A 129 -5.74 -5.59 19.36
CA VAL A 129 -6.23 -4.62 20.35
C VAL A 129 -6.78 -5.41 21.53
N SER A 130 -6.24 -5.18 22.72
CA SER A 130 -6.62 -5.92 23.93
C SER A 130 -6.56 -7.45 23.77
N GLY A 131 -5.56 -7.96 23.02
CA GLY A 131 -5.35 -9.39 22.79
C GLY A 131 -6.12 -10.01 21.61
N TYR A 132 -7.07 -9.30 21.01
CA TYR A 132 -7.89 -9.76 19.89
C TYR A 132 -7.44 -9.11 18.59
N TYR A 133 -7.54 -9.85 17.48
CA TYR A 133 -7.28 -9.26 16.17
C TYR A 133 -8.34 -8.21 15.81
N ALA A 134 -7.87 -7.11 15.21
CA ALA A 134 -8.75 -6.01 14.79
C ALA A 134 -9.73 -6.41 13.68
N PHE A 135 -9.42 -7.50 12.95
CA PHE A 135 -10.25 -8.04 11.87
C PHE A 135 -10.61 -9.50 12.16
N THR A 136 -11.91 -9.78 12.18
CA THR A 136 -12.44 -11.14 12.43
C THR A 136 -11.88 -12.20 11.47
N PRO A 137 -11.69 -11.95 10.15
CA PRO A 137 -11.11 -12.93 9.24
C PRO A 137 -9.70 -13.40 9.61
N VAL A 138 -8.93 -12.58 10.31
CA VAL A 138 -7.62 -12.99 10.84
C VAL A 138 -7.79 -13.95 12.01
N GLN A 139 -8.77 -13.67 12.88
CA GLN A 139 -9.06 -14.48 14.06
C GLN A 139 -9.58 -15.89 13.71
N ASN A 140 -10.47 -15.99 12.71
CA ASN A 140 -11.13 -17.25 12.34
C ASN A 140 -10.50 -17.97 11.13
N GLY A 141 -9.39 -17.41 10.57
CA GLY A 141 -8.66 -18.01 9.46
C GLY A 141 -9.25 -17.74 8.08
N ALA A 142 -10.36 -17.00 7.94
CA ALA A 142 -10.96 -16.67 6.63
C ALA A 142 -10.02 -15.85 5.73
N ILE A 143 -9.05 -15.13 6.31
CA ILE A 143 -7.98 -14.40 5.61
C ILE A 143 -7.11 -15.33 4.73
N ASN A 144 -7.07 -16.62 4.98
CA ASN A 144 -6.28 -17.60 4.24
C ASN A 144 -6.98 -18.12 2.96
N GLN A 145 -8.24 -17.73 2.74
CA GLN A 145 -8.96 -18.07 1.51
C GLN A 145 -8.52 -17.13 0.37
N PRO A 146 -8.49 -17.62 -0.89
CA PRO A 146 -8.20 -16.78 -2.05
C PRO A 146 -9.17 -15.60 -2.15
N ALA A 147 -8.68 -14.46 -2.58
CA ALA A 147 -9.52 -13.30 -2.85
C ALA A 147 -10.32 -13.46 -4.13
N ASP A 148 -11.57 -12.97 -4.13
CA ASP A 148 -12.36 -12.83 -5.36
C ASP A 148 -11.83 -11.68 -6.25
N GLU A 149 -12.11 -11.76 -7.55
CA GLU A 149 -11.61 -10.77 -8.54
C GLU A 149 -12.14 -9.36 -8.29
N LEU A 150 -13.36 -9.21 -7.75
CA LEU A 150 -13.90 -7.88 -7.41
C LEU A 150 -13.14 -7.26 -6.23
N SER A 151 -12.72 -8.08 -5.27
CA SER A 151 -11.91 -7.61 -4.14
C SER A 151 -10.50 -7.21 -4.57
N LYS A 152 -9.88 -7.91 -5.51
CA LYS A 152 -8.59 -7.50 -6.11
C LYS A 152 -8.72 -6.15 -6.82
N LYS A 153 -9.73 -6.01 -7.69
CA LYS A 153 -10.03 -4.73 -8.37
C LYS A 153 -10.32 -3.59 -7.39
N ALA A 154 -11.04 -3.88 -6.31
CA ALA A 154 -11.35 -2.90 -5.28
C ALA A 154 -10.10 -2.39 -4.55
N VAL A 155 -9.09 -3.23 -4.34
CA VAL A 155 -7.79 -2.83 -3.78
C VAL A 155 -7.03 -1.93 -4.74
N GLU A 156 -6.98 -2.26 -6.03
CA GLU A 156 -6.35 -1.42 -7.05
C GLU A 156 -7.00 -0.04 -7.12
N GLU A 157 -8.34 0.01 -7.11
CA GLU A 157 -9.09 1.27 -7.10
C GLU A 157 -8.84 2.08 -5.83
N ALA A 158 -8.83 1.44 -4.66
CA ALA A 158 -8.52 2.10 -3.40
C ALA A 158 -7.10 2.69 -3.38
N LEU A 159 -6.12 2.01 -3.98
CA LEU A 159 -4.76 2.53 -4.16
C LEU A 159 -4.74 3.76 -5.05
N ALA A 160 -5.47 3.76 -6.18
CA ALA A 160 -5.58 4.92 -7.06
C ALA A 160 -6.20 6.14 -6.34
N PHE A 161 -7.15 5.92 -5.44
CA PHE A 161 -7.79 6.96 -4.62
C PHE A 161 -7.10 7.24 -3.28
N ARG A 162 -5.96 6.61 -2.99
CA ARG A 162 -5.24 6.81 -1.72
C ARG A 162 -4.98 8.30 -1.45
N GLY A 163 -5.27 8.73 -0.23
CA GLY A 163 -5.16 10.13 0.18
C GLY A 163 -6.33 11.01 -0.27
N GLN A 164 -7.40 10.41 -0.80
CA GLN A 164 -8.65 11.08 -1.14
C GLN A 164 -9.78 10.60 -0.22
N GLY A 165 -10.88 11.31 -0.22
CA GLY A 165 -12.05 10.97 0.59
C GLY A 165 -12.03 11.56 2.00
N LYS A 166 -12.87 10.99 2.90
CA LYS A 166 -13.16 11.56 4.22
C LYS A 166 -12.31 11.01 5.36
N GLY A 167 -11.33 10.14 5.07
CA GLY A 167 -10.37 9.63 6.04
C GLY A 167 -10.96 8.63 7.04
N SER A 168 -11.91 7.79 6.62
CA SER A 168 -12.50 6.75 7.49
C SER A 168 -11.42 5.78 8.00
N LEU A 169 -11.39 5.55 9.31
CA LEU A 169 -10.46 4.65 9.98
C LEU A 169 -11.16 3.38 10.51
N TYR A 170 -12.49 3.39 10.54
CA TYR A 170 -13.31 2.31 11.08
C TYR A 170 -14.47 2.01 10.14
N PHE A 171 -14.99 0.79 10.22
CA PHE A 171 -16.27 0.41 9.63
C PHE A 171 -16.96 -0.62 10.52
N TYR A 172 -18.28 -0.67 10.45
CA TYR A 172 -19.08 -1.60 11.21
C TYR A 172 -20.47 -1.78 10.58
N ASN A 173 -21.06 -2.93 10.81
CA ASN A 173 -22.48 -3.15 10.52
C ASN A 173 -23.32 -2.72 11.73
N PRO A 174 -24.18 -1.69 11.64
CA PRO A 174 -24.96 -1.20 12.77
C PRO A 174 -25.99 -2.20 13.30
N LYS A 175 -26.36 -3.23 12.51
CA LYS A 175 -27.28 -4.28 12.94
C LYS A 175 -26.63 -5.31 13.87
N THR A 176 -25.31 -5.46 13.81
CA THR A 176 -24.57 -6.48 14.55
C THR A 176 -23.56 -5.89 15.55
N ALA A 177 -23.21 -4.62 15.41
CA ALA A 177 -22.27 -3.93 16.29
C ALA A 177 -22.88 -3.73 17.69
N THR A 178 -22.18 -4.16 18.72
CA THR A 178 -22.61 -4.05 20.14
C THR A 178 -21.77 -3.07 20.94
N SER A 179 -20.62 -2.63 20.40
CA SER A 179 -19.71 -1.72 21.09
C SER A 179 -20.21 -0.27 21.01
N ASN A 180 -20.53 0.31 22.17
CA ASN A 180 -20.93 1.73 22.26
C ASN A 180 -19.85 2.66 21.73
N TRP A 181 -18.57 2.27 21.87
CA TRP A 181 -17.45 3.04 21.35
C TRP A 181 -17.52 3.19 19.83
N ILE A 182 -17.76 2.10 19.08
CA ILE A 182 -17.82 2.17 17.61
C ILE A 182 -19.10 2.88 17.14
N LEU A 183 -20.20 2.71 17.88
CA LEU A 183 -21.49 3.35 17.57
C LEU A 183 -21.46 4.88 17.78
N SER A 184 -20.54 5.39 18.61
CA SER A 184 -20.36 6.83 18.89
C SER A 184 -19.37 7.51 17.92
N ARG A 185 -18.77 6.81 16.97
CA ARG A 185 -17.83 7.39 15.99
C ARG A 185 -18.55 8.25 14.95
N ASP A 186 -17.87 9.31 14.50
CA ASP A 186 -18.36 10.19 13.44
C ASP A 186 -18.46 9.42 12.11
N VAL A 187 -19.70 9.17 11.67
CA VAL A 187 -19.96 8.48 10.41
C VAL A 187 -19.61 9.39 9.23
N THR A 188 -18.75 8.92 8.37
CA THR A 188 -18.29 9.62 7.16
C THR A 188 -19.14 9.30 5.94
N VAL A 189 -19.55 8.01 5.81
CA VAL A 189 -20.42 7.50 4.73
C VAL A 189 -21.05 6.17 5.16
N THR A 190 -22.22 5.86 4.59
CA THR A 190 -22.86 4.54 4.67
C THR A 190 -22.89 3.92 3.28
N ILE A 191 -22.40 2.68 3.14
CA ILE A 191 -22.38 1.93 1.89
C ILE A 191 -22.81 0.50 2.20
N GLY A 192 -23.87 0.02 1.53
CA GLY A 192 -24.44 -1.30 1.81
C GLY A 192 -24.86 -1.43 3.27
N ASN A 193 -24.41 -2.48 3.94
CA ASN A 193 -24.69 -2.71 5.36
C ASN A 193 -23.66 -2.03 6.29
N HIS A 194 -22.60 -1.44 5.76
CA HIS A 194 -21.54 -0.85 6.57
C HIS A 194 -21.67 0.66 6.73
N LYS A 195 -21.45 1.14 7.94
CA LYS A 195 -21.11 2.52 8.25
C LYS A 195 -19.59 2.66 8.37
N PHE A 196 -19.04 3.62 7.65
CA PHE A 196 -17.62 4.00 7.71
C PHE A 196 -17.50 5.23 8.59
N ALA A 197 -16.48 5.27 9.48
CA ALA A 197 -16.35 6.26 10.53
C ALA A 197 -14.89 6.63 10.83
N LYS A 198 -14.71 7.72 11.60
CA LYS A 198 -13.40 8.18 12.09
C LYS A 198 -13.43 8.61 13.56
#